data_9a00872caa1eddb41beadfd8527869e2
#
_entry.id   9a00872caa1eddb41beadfd8527869e2
#
_cell.length_a   1.000
_cell.length_b   1.000
_cell.length_c   1.000
_cell.angle_alpha   90.00
_cell.angle_beta   90.00
_cell.angle_gamma   90.00
#
_symmetry.space_group_name_H-M   'P 1'
#
loop_
_entity.id
_entity.type
_entity.pdbx_description
1 polymer ?
#
loop_
_entity_poly.entity_id
_entity_poly.type
_entity_poly.pdbx_seq_one_letter_code
_entity_poly.pdbx_strand_id
1 'polypeptide(L)'
;MLPPSYLDRMPDAFVQLWQQVEDEILQDVARRIGKMDKVTATANWQLWRYQQTEALRNDVVKLLAKYTGKSEATIRRLLLQAATEAMEREDAIYYHYGKEPQTFEESAALNNLLDAGARQTCGTWQNLTATTANTITGAFERTLDAAWGKVSTGAFDYKTAVKQAVDSLADEMPMVTYPSGHKDSIEVAARRAVLTGVNQTAGRLQVAR
;
A
#
# COMPACT_ATOMS: atom_id res chain seq x y z
N MET A 1 23.53 14.48 -0.40
CA MET A 1 22.20 14.23 0.24
C MET A 1 21.10 14.80 -0.66
N LEU A 2 20.01 14.05 -0.88
CA LEU A 2 18.89 14.50 -1.72
C LEU A 2 18.19 15.71 -1.09
N PRO A 3 17.75 16.70 -1.90
CA PRO A 3 17.07 17.89 -1.36
C PRO A 3 15.66 17.54 -0.85
N PRO A 4 15.17 18.26 0.18
CA PRO A 4 13.83 18.05 0.72
C PRO A 4 12.74 18.12 -0.36
N SER A 5 12.81 19.11 -1.26
CA SER A 5 11.83 19.28 -2.35
C SER A 5 11.76 18.11 -3.33
N TYR A 6 12.84 17.34 -3.49
CA TYR A 6 12.86 16.10 -4.28
C TYR A 6 12.19 14.96 -3.53
N LEU A 7 12.54 14.84 -2.23
CA LEU A 7 11.97 13.81 -1.36
C LEU A 7 10.46 13.97 -1.15
N ASP A 8 9.97 15.20 -1.11
CA ASP A 8 8.54 15.50 -0.90
C ASP A 8 7.66 15.02 -2.07
N ARG A 9 8.15 15.12 -3.31
CA ARG A 9 7.37 14.78 -4.53
C ARG A 9 7.49 13.31 -4.94
N MET A 10 8.54 12.64 -4.50
CA MET A 10 8.85 11.29 -4.95
C MET A 10 7.77 10.26 -4.65
N PRO A 11 7.09 10.28 -3.48
CA PRO A 11 6.05 9.32 -3.17
C PRO A 11 4.72 9.52 -3.92
N ASP A 12 4.51 10.66 -4.60
CA ASP A 12 3.19 11.01 -5.16
C ASP A 12 2.66 9.97 -6.16
N ALA A 13 3.54 9.41 -7.00
CA ALA A 13 3.17 8.34 -7.92
C ALA A 13 2.69 7.06 -7.20
N PHE A 14 3.22 6.82 -6.00
CA PHE A 14 2.82 5.70 -5.14
C PHE A 14 1.49 5.95 -4.46
N VAL A 15 1.30 7.16 -3.97
CA VAL A 15 0.04 7.60 -3.36
C VAL A 15 -1.10 7.48 -4.36
N GLN A 16 -0.92 7.97 -5.59
CA GLN A 16 -1.92 7.85 -6.65
C GLN A 16 -2.23 6.37 -7.00
N LEU A 17 -1.21 5.52 -7.06
CA LEU A 17 -1.41 4.09 -7.32
C LEU A 17 -2.23 3.43 -6.21
N TRP A 18 -1.98 3.83 -4.97
CA TRP A 18 -2.67 3.29 -3.82
C TRP A 18 -4.12 3.79 -3.71
N GLN A 19 -4.37 5.05 -4.00
CA GLN A 19 -5.73 5.60 -4.07
C GLN A 19 -6.59 4.83 -5.07
N GLN A 20 -6.04 4.45 -6.23
CA GLN A 20 -6.76 3.60 -7.19
C GLN A 20 -7.10 2.22 -6.62
N VAL A 21 -6.18 1.59 -5.86
CA VAL A 21 -6.44 0.31 -5.18
C VAL A 21 -7.57 0.45 -4.17
N GLU A 22 -7.53 1.50 -3.37
CA GLU A 22 -8.52 1.78 -2.34
C GLU A 22 -9.91 1.99 -2.93
N ASP A 23 -10.01 2.78 -4.00
CA ASP A 23 -11.27 3.00 -4.71
C ASP A 23 -11.85 1.70 -5.29
N GLU A 24 -11.05 0.86 -5.95
CA GLU A 24 -11.48 -0.42 -6.50
C GLU A 24 -11.97 -1.37 -5.38
N ILE A 25 -11.30 -1.40 -4.22
CA ILE A 25 -11.70 -2.21 -3.07
C ILE A 25 -13.01 -1.69 -2.46
N LEU A 26 -13.12 -0.40 -2.23
CA LEU A 26 -14.34 0.22 -1.69
C LEU A 26 -15.56 -0.04 -2.57
N GLN A 27 -15.41 0.06 -3.88
CA GLN A 27 -16.47 -0.25 -4.83
C GLN A 27 -16.89 -1.72 -4.77
N ASP A 28 -15.93 -2.66 -4.67
CA ASP A 28 -16.26 -4.10 -4.57
C ASP A 28 -16.97 -4.41 -3.26
N VAL A 29 -16.52 -3.84 -2.16
CA VAL A 29 -17.14 -3.99 -0.83
C VAL A 29 -18.56 -3.44 -0.81
N ALA A 30 -18.77 -2.21 -1.31
CA ALA A 30 -20.10 -1.60 -1.37
C ALA A 30 -21.07 -2.45 -2.21
N ARG A 31 -20.60 -3.00 -3.34
CA ARG A 31 -21.38 -3.90 -4.19
C ARG A 31 -21.77 -5.20 -3.46
N ARG A 32 -20.89 -5.76 -2.61
CA ARG A 32 -21.15 -6.97 -1.83
C ARG A 32 -22.15 -6.72 -0.70
N ILE A 33 -21.97 -5.64 0.05
CA ILE A 33 -22.91 -5.24 1.11
C ILE A 33 -24.30 -4.98 0.51
N GLY A 34 -24.39 -4.35 -0.65
CA GLY A 34 -25.65 -4.12 -1.36
C GLY A 34 -26.43 -5.38 -1.77
N LYS A 35 -25.81 -6.56 -1.73
CA LYS A 35 -26.48 -7.84 -2.02
C LYS A 35 -27.02 -8.56 -0.79
N MET A 36 -26.85 -7.99 0.40
CA MET A 36 -27.23 -8.61 1.68
C MET A 36 -28.77 -8.77 1.83
N ASP A 37 -29.59 -8.00 1.11
CA ASP A 37 -31.06 -7.95 1.21
C ASP A 37 -31.77 -9.28 0.95
N LYS A 38 -31.12 -10.20 0.25
CA LYS A 38 -31.67 -11.50 -0.17
C LYS A 38 -31.52 -12.60 0.88
N VAL A 39 -30.88 -12.31 2.02
CA VAL A 39 -30.50 -13.32 3.01
C VAL A 39 -31.32 -13.12 4.28
N THR A 40 -32.31 -13.98 4.50
CA THR A 40 -33.28 -13.83 5.61
C THR A 40 -33.11 -14.83 6.76
N ALA A 41 -32.55 -16.01 6.52
CA ALA A 41 -32.37 -17.04 7.55
C ALA A 41 -30.95 -17.02 8.12
N THR A 42 -30.82 -17.22 9.46
CA THR A 42 -29.51 -17.16 10.16
C THR A 42 -28.46 -18.12 9.59
N ALA A 43 -28.87 -19.35 9.25
CA ALA A 43 -27.95 -20.33 8.65
C ALA A 43 -27.47 -19.90 7.25
N ASN A 44 -28.39 -19.37 6.45
CA ASN A 44 -28.05 -18.81 5.13
C ASN A 44 -27.16 -17.57 5.24
N TRP A 45 -27.36 -16.77 6.29
CA TRP A 45 -26.51 -15.62 6.56
C TRP A 45 -25.07 -16.03 6.83
N GLN A 46 -24.81 -17.00 7.70
CA GLN A 46 -23.47 -17.46 8.02
C GLN A 46 -22.73 -17.99 6.79
N LEU A 47 -23.43 -18.82 5.98
CA LEU A 47 -22.86 -19.33 4.75
C LEU A 47 -22.58 -18.21 3.73
N TRP A 48 -23.54 -17.31 3.54
CA TRP A 48 -23.39 -16.19 2.62
C TRP A 48 -22.25 -15.27 3.06
N ARG A 49 -22.18 -14.92 4.36
CA ARG A 49 -21.09 -14.12 4.94
C ARG A 49 -19.73 -14.75 4.65
N TYR A 50 -19.57 -16.02 4.96
CA TYR A 50 -18.34 -16.75 4.68
C TYR A 50 -17.95 -16.68 3.19
N GLN A 51 -18.88 -16.98 2.30
CA GLN A 51 -18.64 -16.93 0.85
C GLN A 51 -18.25 -15.52 0.38
N GLN A 52 -18.89 -14.46 0.88
CA GLN A 52 -18.55 -13.09 0.51
C GLN A 52 -17.18 -12.67 1.05
N THR A 53 -16.84 -13.07 2.27
CA THR A 53 -15.54 -12.78 2.88
C THR A 53 -14.40 -13.46 2.10
N GLU A 54 -14.55 -14.76 1.78
CA GLU A 54 -13.56 -15.48 0.98
C GLU A 54 -13.43 -14.90 -0.46
N ALA A 55 -14.55 -14.57 -1.08
CA ALA A 55 -14.54 -13.95 -2.41
C ALA A 55 -13.87 -12.57 -2.38
N LEU A 56 -14.17 -11.75 -1.38
CA LEU A 56 -13.51 -10.44 -1.20
C LEU A 56 -12.00 -10.63 -1.00
N ARG A 57 -11.60 -11.53 -0.10
CA ARG A 57 -10.17 -11.82 0.16
C ARG A 57 -9.44 -12.16 -1.14
N ASN A 58 -10.01 -13.05 -1.95
CA ASN A 58 -9.41 -13.48 -3.21
C ASN A 58 -9.31 -12.32 -4.22
N ASP A 59 -10.33 -11.47 -4.30
CA ASP A 59 -10.34 -10.33 -5.22
C ASP A 59 -9.36 -9.24 -4.76
N VAL A 60 -9.28 -8.97 -3.45
CA VAL A 60 -8.29 -8.04 -2.87
C VAL A 60 -6.87 -8.56 -3.11
N VAL A 61 -6.59 -9.85 -2.92
CA VAL A 61 -5.27 -10.43 -3.19
C VAL A 61 -4.89 -10.29 -4.67
N LYS A 62 -5.81 -10.57 -5.60
CA LYS A 62 -5.55 -10.38 -7.04
C LYS A 62 -5.29 -8.92 -7.40
N LEU A 63 -6.09 -8.02 -6.83
CA LEU A 63 -5.95 -6.59 -7.05
C LEU A 63 -4.59 -6.09 -6.54
N LEU A 64 -4.24 -6.46 -5.30
CA LEU A 64 -2.95 -6.11 -4.71
C LEU A 64 -1.79 -6.69 -5.51
N ALA A 65 -1.88 -7.93 -6.00
CA ALA A 65 -0.85 -8.53 -6.86
C ALA A 65 -0.67 -7.75 -8.17
N LYS A 66 -1.78 -7.36 -8.82
CA LYS A 66 -1.76 -6.52 -10.03
C LYS A 66 -1.03 -5.19 -9.79
N TYR A 67 -1.31 -4.54 -8.66
CA TYR A 67 -0.70 -3.24 -8.34
C TYR A 67 0.70 -3.38 -7.74
N THR A 68 1.02 -4.49 -7.07
CA THR A 68 2.37 -4.78 -6.57
C THR A 68 3.37 -4.84 -7.72
N GLY A 69 3.07 -5.52 -8.81
CA GLY A 69 3.94 -5.55 -9.98
C GLY A 69 4.21 -4.15 -10.58
N LYS A 70 3.19 -3.30 -10.66
CA LYS A 70 3.34 -1.89 -11.07
C LYS A 70 4.18 -1.09 -10.05
N SER A 71 3.96 -1.35 -8.76
CA SER A 71 4.68 -0.70 -7.68
C SER A 71 6.16 -1.04 -7.68
N GLU A 72 6.53 -2.30 -7.90
CA GLU A 72 7.92 -2.75 -7.98
C GLU A 72 8.69 -2.04 -9.10
N ALA A 73 8.11 -1.95 -10.29
CA ALA A 73 8.71 -1.21 -11.40
C ALA A 73 8.88 0.28 -11.07
N THR A 74 7.89 0.87 -10.40
CA THR A 74 7.95 2.27 -9.98
C THR A 74 8.98 2.49 -8.88
N ILE A 75 9.09 1.60 -7.89
CA ILE A 75 10.13 1.62 -6.84
C ILE A 75 11.52 1.59 -7.48
N ARG A 76 11.76 0.62 -8.38
CA ARG A 76 13.06 0.49 -9.03
C ARG A 76 13.43 1.76 -9.80
N ARG A 77 12.49 2.35 -10.54
CA ARG A 77 12.70 3.60 -11.27
C ARG A 77 13.01 4.76 -10.32
N LEU A 78 12.24 4.92 -9.24
CA LEU A 78 12.45 5.99 -8.25
C LEU A 78 13.78 5.86 -7.53
N LEU A 79 14.18 4.64 -7.16
CA LEU A 79 15.47 4.39 -6.54
C LEU A 79 16.62 4.72 -7.49
N LEU A 80 16.51 4.34 -8.76
CA LEU A 80 17.52 4.68 -9.77
C LEU A 80 17.62 6.20 -9.97
N GLN A 81 16.49 6.90 -10.12
CA GLN A 81 16.47 8.35 -10.26
C GLN A 81 17.08 9.06 -9.05
N ALA A 82 16.71 8.63 -7.83
CA ALA A 82 17.25 9.19 -6.60
C ALA A 82 18.76 8.94 -6.45
N ALA A 83 19.21 7.74 -6.82
CA ALA A 83 20.62 7.38 -6.80
C ALA A 83 21.43 8.22 -7.79
N THR A 84 20.95 8.36 -9.04
CA THR A 84 21.59 9.21 -10.04
C THR A 84 21.66 10.66 -9.58
N GLU A 85 20.56 11.25 -9.12
CA GLU A 85 20.52 12.62 -8.61
C GLU A 85 21.50 12.84 -7.44
N ALA A 86 21.60 11.85 -6.52
CA ALA A 86 22.52 11.90 -5.40
C ALA A 86 24.00 11.84 -5.86
N MET A 87 24.30 11.00 -6.86
CA MET A 87 25.65 10.83 -7.42
C MET A 87 26.09 12.06 -8.19
N GLU A 88 25.28 12.60 -9.09
CA GLU A 88 25.58 13.80 -9.88
C GLU A 88 25.97 15.00 -9.01
N ARG A 89 25.35 15.15 -7.84
CA ARG A 89 25.70 16.22 -6.89
C ARG A 89 27.08 16.05 -6.27
N GLU A 90 27.58 14.83 -6.17
CA GLU A 90 28.89 14.54 -5.63
C GLU A 90 29.97 14.53 -6.68
N ASP A 91 29.62 14.36 -7.97
CA ASP A 91 30.54 14.33 -9.09
C ASP A 91 31.39 15.58 -9.16
N ALA A 92 30.83 16.75 -8.83
CA ALA A 92 31.57 18.01 -8.75
C ALA A 92 32.75 17.94 -7.78
N ILE A 93 32.64 17.16 -6.68
CA ILE A 93 33.69 16.96 -5.71
C ILE A 93 34.82 16.14 -6.32
N TYR A 94 34.48 15.03 -7.02
CA TYR A 94 35.46 14.15 -7.68
C TYR A 94 36.24 14.93 -8.76
N TYR A 95 35.53 15.68 -9.63
CA TYR A 95 36.16 16.51 -10.66
C TYR A 95 37.06 17.61 -10.08
N HIS A 96 36.67 18.19 -8.94
CA HIS A 96 37.51 19.18 -8.25
C HIS A 96 38.86 18.60 -7.83
N TYR A 97 38.92 17.32 -7.46
CA TYR A 97 40.15 16.62 -7.10
C TYR A 97 40.81 15.88 -8.27
N GLY A 98 40.39 16.13 -9.50
CA GLY A 98 40.95 15.54 -10.72
C GLY A 98 40.68 14.03 -10.83
N LYS A 99 39.62 13.53 -10.18
CA LYS A 99 39.19 12.11 -10.25
C LYS A 99 37.94 12.00 -11.08
N GLU A 100 37.81 10.91 -11.83
CA GLU A 100 36.56 10.57 -12.51
C GLU A 100 35.67 9.76 -11.56
N PRO A 101 34.39 10.18 -11.37
CA PRO A 101 33.45 9.46 -10.56
C PRO A 101 33.00 8.16 -11.24
N GLN A 102 32.79 7.10 -10.46
CA GLN A 102 32.22 5.84 -10.98
C GLN A 102 30.74 6.01 -11.31
N THR A 103 30.34 5.48 -12.48
CA THR A 103 28.95 5.44 -12.93
C THR A 103 28.30 4.08 -12.65
N PHE A 104 26.97 3.99 -12.76
CA PHE A 104 26.27 2.71 -12.65
C PHE A 104 26.65 1.75 -13.77
N GLU A 105 26.98 2.26 -14.97
CA GLU A 105 27.35 1.45 -16.13
C GLU A 105 28.70 0.75 -15.93
N GLU A 106 29.59 1.37 -15.16
CA GLU A 106 30.95 0.89 -14.93
C GLU A 106 31.10 0.07 -13.64
N SER A 107 30.16 0.19 -12.69
CA SER A 107 30.28 -0.41 -11.37
C SER A 107 29.22 -1.46 -11.06
N ALA A 108 29.58 -2.72 -11.15
CA ALA A 108 28.74 -3.83 -10.70
C ALA A 108 28.34 -3.73 -9.22
N ALA A 109 29.21 -3.15 -8.38
CA ALA A 109 28.95 -2.97 -6.96
C ALA A 109 27.81 -1.99 -6.74
N LEU A 110 27.76 -0.86 -7.43
CA LEU A 110 26.70 0.13 -7.35
C LEU A 110 25.35 -0.45 -7.84
N ASN A 111 25.39 -1.23 -8.95
CA ASN A 111 24.19 -1.92 -9.44
C ASN A 111 23.67 -2.95 -8.43
N ASN A 112 24.54 -3.73 -7.80
CA ASN A 112 24.15 -4.70 -6.77
C ASN A 112 23.51 -4.02 -5.55
N LEU A 113 24.03 -2.86 -5.13
CA LEU A 113 23.44 -2.08 -4.03
C LEU A 113 22.08 -1.50 -4.40
N LEU A 114 21.91 -1.01 -5.62
CA LEU A 114 20.62 -0.54 -6.12
C LEU A 114 19.58 -1.67 -6.13
N ASP A 115 19.96 -2.84 -6.64
CA ASP A 115 19.10 -4.02 -6.67
C ASP A 115 18.75 -4.53 -5.26
N ALA A 116 19.70 -4.50 -4.34
CA ALA A 116 19.44 -4.86 -2.94
C ALA A 116 18.47 -3.87 -2.28
N GLY A 117 18.63 -2.56 -2.52
CA GLY A 117 17.72 -1.52 -2.05
C GLY A 117 16.32 -1.67 -2.64
N ALA A 118 16.22 -1.99 -3.93
CA ALA A 118 14.95 -2.25 -4.59
C ALA A 118 14.24 -3.46 -3.96
N ARG A 119 14.92 -4.58 -3.79
CA ARG A 119 14.36 -5.79 -3.13
C ARG A 119 13.89 -5.49 -1.70
N GLN A 120 14.67 -4.76 -0.91
CA GLN A 120 14.30 -4.41 0.46
C GLN A 120 13.04 -3.53 0.50
N THR A 121 12.97 -2.52 -0.36
CA THR A 121 11.81 -1.60 -0.43
C THR A 121 10.57 -2.32 -0.93
N CYS A 122 10.69 -3.19 -1.93
CA CYS A 122 9.60 -4.04 -2.42
C CYS A 122 9.11 -5.01 -1.35
N GLY A 123 9.99 -5.62 -0.56
CA GLY A 123 9.61 -6.48 0.57
C GLY A 123 8.80 -5.73 1.63
N THR A 124 9.19 -4.51 1.97
CA THR A 124 8.43 -3.65 2.88
C THR A 124 7.04 -3.33 2.30
N TRP A 125 6.97 -3.06 1.01
CA TRP A 125 5.73 -2.82 0.29
C TRP A 125 4.80 -4.05 0.28
N GLN A 126 5.34 -5.23 0.01
CA GLN A 126 4.58 -6.50 0.03
C GLN A 126 3.99 -6.78 1.42
N ASN A 127 4.76 -6.55 2.48
CA ASN A 127 4.26 -6.68 3.85
C ASN A 127 3.13 -5.69 4.16
N LEU A 128 3.25 -4.45 3.70
CA LEU A 128 2.20 -3.44 3.83
C LEU A 128 0.91 -3.89 3.12
N THR A 129 1.02 -4.39 1.89
CA THR A 129 -0.14 -4.85 1.11
C THR A 129 -0.82 -6.07 1.73
N ALA A 130 -0.06 -7.03 2.26
CA ALA A 130 -0.60 -8.19 2.98
C ALA A 130 -1.33 -7.77 4.28
N THR A 131 -0.75 -6.86 5.05
CA THR A 131 -1.37 -6.32 6.27
C THR A 131 -2.67 -5.60 5.92
N THR A 132 -2.68 -4.81 4.87
CA THR A 132 -3.86 -4.10 4.38
C THR A 132 -4.97 -5.05 3.96
N ALA A 133 -4.66 -6.12 3.21
CA ALA A 133 -5.65 -7.12 2.81
C ALA A 133 -6.33 -7.77 4.01
N ASN A 134 -5.56 -8.13 5.03
CA ASN A 134 -6.10 -8.71 6.27
C ASN A 134 -6.96 -7.69 7.04
N THR A 135 -6.54 -6.44 7.13
CA THR A 135 -7.29 -5.37 7.80
C THR A 135 -8.63 -5.14 7.11
N ILE A 136 -8.64 -5.04 5.78
CA ILE A 136 -9.85 -4.84 4.97
C ILE A 136 -10.82 -6.02 5.15
N THR A 137 -10.33 -7.26 5.07
CA THR A 137 -11.16 -8.45 5.21
C THR A 137 -11.80 -8.50 6.60
N GLY A 138 -11.03 -8.23 7.65
CA GLY A 138 -11.55 -8.19 9.03
C GLY A 138 -12.54 -7.03 9.27
N ALA A 139 -12.31 -5.86 8.69
CA ALA A 139 -13.24 -4.74 8.75
C ALA A 139 -14.56 -5.09 8.05
N PHE A 140 -14.49 -5.70 6.87
CA PHE A 140 -15.66 -6.16 6.12
C PHE A 140 -16.50 -7.16 6.92
N GLU A 141 -15.88 -8.16 7.55
CA GLU A 141 -16.59 -9.13 8.41
C GLU A 141 -17.33 -8.47 9.55
N ARG A 142 -16.66 -7.59 10.32
CA ARG A 142 -17.28 -6.85 11.42
C ARG A 142 -18.45 -5.99 10.95
N THR A 143 -18.28 -5.35 9.80
CA THR A 143 -19.31 -4.48 9.20
C THR A 143 -20.52 -5.28 8.77
N LEU A 144 -20.34 -6.46 8.16
CA LEU A 144 -21.44 -7.37 7.83
C LEU A 144 -22.19 -7.85 9.07
N ASP A 145 -21.47 -8.26 10.12
CA ASP A 145 -22.06 -8.72 11.37
C ASP A 145 -22.87 -7.61 12.07
N ALA A 146 -22.34 -6.38 12.09
CA ALA A 146 -23.04 -5.24 12.64
C ALA A 146 -24.30 -4.87 11.84
N ALA A 147 -24.22 -4.89 10.50
CA ALA A 147 -25.38 -4.63 9.65
C ALA A 147 -26.46 -5.70 9.83
N TRP A 148 -26.07 -6.97 9.85
CA TRP A 148 -27.00 -8.08 10.10
C TRP A 148 -27.67 -7.98 11.47
N GLY A 149 -26.92 -7.70 12.53
CA GLY A 149 -27.47 -7.50 13.86
C GLY A 149 -28.55 -6.40 13.88
N LYS A 150 -28.31 -5.28 13.22
CA LYS A 150 -29.27 -4.16 13.12
C LYS A 150 -30.55 -4.54 12.36
N VAL A 151 -30.42 -5.29 11.28
CA VAL A 151 -31.56 -5.73 10.46
C VAL A 151 -32.34 -6.86 11.17
N SER A 152 -31.65 -7.87 11.69
CA SER A 152 -32.28 -9.04 12.31
C SER A 152 -33.02 -8.73 13.60
N THR A 153 -32.59 -7.71 14.34
CA THR A 153 -33.28 -7.20 15.53
C THR A 153 -34.42 -6.24 15.22
N GLY A 154 -34.60 -5.84 13.97
CA GLY A 154 -35.58 -4.84 13.55
C GLY A 154 -35.24 -3.41 14.00
N ALA A 155 -34.02 -3.17 14.49
CA ALA A 155 -33.62 -1.84 14.96
C ALA A 155 -33.49 -0.82 13.83
N PHE A 156 -33.15 -1.29 12.63
CA PHE A 156 -33.00 -0.45 11.43
C PHE A 156 -33.57 -1.16 10.21
N ASP A 157 -34.11 -0.36 9.27
CA ASP A 157 -34.41 -0.87 7.95
C ASP A 157 -33.12 -1.22 7.18
N TYR A 158 -33.27 -2.09 6.19
CA TYR A 158 -32.15 -2.60 5.40
C TYR A 158 -31.30 -1.49 4.79
N LYS A 159 -31.93 -0.46 4.16
CA LYS A 159 -31.19 0.62 3.49
C LYS A 159 -30.34 1.43 4.47
N THR A 160 -30.90 1.73 5.62
CA THR A 160 -30.20 2.47 6.69
C THR A 160 -29.04 1.64 7.24
N ALA A 161 -29.24 0.33 7.48
CA ALA A 161 -28.17 -0.55 7.96
C ALA A 161 -27.03 -0.69 6.95
N VAL A 162 -27.34 -0.84 5.66
CA VAL A 162 -26.34 -0.90 4.58
C VAL A 162 -25.57 0.41 4.46
N LYS A 163 -26.25 1.56 4.46
CA LYS A 163 -25.58 2.87 4.40
C LYS A 163 -24.60 3.05 5.55
N GLN A 164 -25.05 2.81 6.78
CA GLN A 164 -24.19 2.92 7.95
C GLN A 164 -23.01 1.93 7.92
N ALA A 165 -23.22 0.75 7.35
CA ALA A 165 -22.16 -0.24 7.17
C ALA A 165 -21.09 0.24 6.18
N VAL A 166 -21.49 0.82 5.05
CA VAL A 166 -20.56 1.37 4.05
C VAL A 166 -19.81 2.57 4.61
N ASP A 167 -20.51 3.50 5.30
CA ASP A 167 -19.90 4.68 5.90
C ASP A 167 -18.84 4.27 6.94
N SER A 168 -19.17 3.34 7.86
CA SER A 168 -18.23 2.83 8.87
C SER A 168 -17.00 2.15 8.26
N LEU A 169 -17.20 1.42 7.16
CA LEU A 169 -16.11 0.75 6.48
C LEU A 169 -15.18 1.73 5.77
N ALA A 170 -15.75 2.77 5.17
CA ALA A 170 -14.97 3.84 4.54
C ALA A 170 -14.07 4.56 5.55
N ASP A 171 -14.53 4.71 6.80
CA ASP A 171 -13.74 5.30 7.88
C ASP A 171 -12.63 4.36 8.40
N GLU A 172 -12.85 3.04 8.39
CA GLU A 172 -11.90 2.04 8.91
C GLU A 172 -10.86 1.59 7.87
N MET A 173 -11.23 1.54 6.59
CA MET A 173 -10.39 0.96 5.52
C MET A 173 -9.08 1.70 5.23
N PRO A 174 -9.03 3.04 5.29
CA PRO A 174 -7.80 3.74 4.95
C PRO A 174 -6.71 3.67 6.02
N MET A 175 -6.84 2.80 7.04
CA MET A 175 -5.92 2.75 8.17
C MET A 175 -5.11 1.45 8.21
N VAL A 176 -3.78 1.59 8.34
CA VAL A 176 -2.85 0.50 8.66
C VAL A 176 -2.65 0.46 10.17
N THR A 177 -2.96 -0.68 10.79
CA THR A 177 -2.70 -0.89 12.22
C THR A 177 -1.41 -1.66 12.41
N TYR A 178 -0.46 -1.08 13.12
CA TYR A 178 0.81 -1.70 13.46
C TYR A 178 0.70 -2.56 14.73
N PRO A 179 1.62 -3.53 14.95
CA PRO A 179 1.64 -4.35 16.17
C PRO A 179 1.73 -3.52 17.47
N SER A 180 2.28 -2.31 17.40
CA SER A 180 2.33 -1.35 18.51
C SER A 180 0.97 -0.72 18.86
N GLY A 181 -0.08 -0.98 18.08
CA GLY A 181 -1.38 -0.32 18.20
C GLY A 181 -1.46 1.04 17.50
N HIS A 182 -0.34 1.55 16.96
CA HIS A 182 -0.34 2.78 16.17
C HIS A 182 -1.10 2.58 14.85
N LYS A 183 -1.85 3.59 14.43
CA LYS A 183 -2.60 3.60 13.17
C LYS A 183 -2.10 4.74 12.29
N ASP A 184 -1.76 4.42 11.06
CA ASP A 184 -1.47 5.38 10.00
C ASP A 184 -2.50 5.24 8.88
N SER A 185 -2.78 6.31 8.15
CA SER A 185 -3.44 6.15 6.86
C SER A 185 -2.52 5.36 5.92
N ILE A 186 -3.12 4.60 5.00
CA ILE A 186 -2.38 3.81 4.03
C ILE A 186 -1.44 4.70 3.21
N GLU A 187 -1.89 5.90 2.86
CA GLU A 187 -1.08 6.91 2.18
C GLU A 187 0.19 7.25 2.97
N VAL A 188 0.06 7.54 4.27
CA VAL A 188 1.20 7.86 5.15
C VAL A 188 2.14 6.67 5.27
N ALA A 189 1.60 5.46 5.42
CA ALA A 189 2.40 4.24 5.49
C ALA A 189 3.17 3.97 4.18
N ALA A 190 2.52 4.13 3.03
CA ALA A 190 3.12 3.99 1.71
C ALA A 190 4.22 5.04 1.47
N ARG A 191 3.94 6.30 1.76
CA ARG A 191 4.91 7.40 1.68
C ARG A 191 6.15 7.12 2.52
N ARG A 192 5.96 6.69 3.77
CA ARG A 192 7.05 6.33 4.69
C ARG A 192 7.90 5.17 4.17
N ALA A 193 7.27 4.09 3.66
CA ALA A 193 7.99 2.92 3.14
C ALA A 193 8.90 3.30 1.96
N VAL A 194 8.42 4.10 1.02
CA VAL A 194 9.18 4.55 -0.14
C VAL A 194 10.31 5.49 0.28
N LEU A 195 10.04 6.51 1.09
CA LEU A 195 11.06 7.46 1.54
C LEU A 195 12.18 6.79 2.33
N THR A 196 11.84 5.83 3.21
CA THR A 196 12.83 5.07 3.96
C THR A 196 13.72 4.25 3.04
N GLY A 197 13.13 3.54 2.08
CA GLY A 197 13.87 2.74 1.10
C GLY A 197 14.82 3.59 0.26
N VAL A 198 14.36 4.72 -0.22
CA VAL A 198 15.17 5.64 -1.03
C VAL A 198 16.33 6.24 -0.24
N ASN A 199 16.05 6.77 0.96
CA ASN A 199 17.10 7.37 1.78
C ASN A 199 18.18 6.36 2.18
N GLN A 200 17.78 5.14 2.54
CA GLN A 200 18.73 4.07 2.87
C GLN A 200 19.56 3.64 1.67
N THR A 201 18.95 3.51 0.49
CA THR A 201 19.65 3.11 -0.73
C THR A 201 20.62 4.20 -1.19
N ALA A 202 20.17 5.46 -1.24
CA ALA A 202 21.03 6.60 -1.59
C ALA A 202 22.24 6.73 -0.64
N GLY A 203 22.00 6.61 0.68
CA GLY A 203 23.09 6.65 1.67
C GLY A 203 24.10 5.52 1.49
N ARG A 204 23.66 4.29 1.21
CA ARG A 204 24.58 3.16 0.95
C ARG A 204 25.40 3.35 -0.33
N LEU A 205 24.78 3.89 -1.39
CA LEU A 205 25.49 4.18 -2.63
C LEU A 205 26.56 5.26 -2.45
N GLN A 206 26.26 6.31 -1.66
CA GLN A 206 27.23 7.36 -1.32
C GLN A 206 28.45 6.83 -0.55
N VAL A 207 28.24 5.87 0.35
CA VAL A 207 29.33 5.26 1.12
C VAL A 207 30.18 4.29 0.28
N ALA A 208 29.56 3.62 -0.70
CA ALA A 208 30.22 2.62 -1.54
C ALA A 208 31.05 3.24 -2.68
N ARG A 209 30.89 4.52 -2.98
CA ARG A 209 31.56 5.27 -4.03
C ARG A 209 32.81 5.96 -3.53
#